data_e0657f826dc8d239193262cc2229036d
#
_entry.id   e0657f826dc8d239193262cc2229036d
#
_cell.length_a   1.000
_cell.length_b   1.000
_cell.length_c   1.000
_cell.angle_alpha   90.00
_cell.angle_beta   90.00
_cell.angle_gamma   90.00
#
_symmetry.space_group_name_H-M   'P 1'
#
loop_
_entity.id
_entity.type
_entity.pdbx_description
1 polymer ?
#
loop_
_entity_poly.entity_id
_entity_poly.type
_entity_poly.pdbx_seq_one_letter_code
_entity_poly.pdbx_strand_id
1 'polypeptide(L)'
;MRSLLVFISLVALAAFATARPSAIPQDHTYSSPKVDYLVEFPSPMWKLVDEPDEVHQHAEFIFNDRNDGYLRIRKEALPDGTTVEEFARQDQEQKEHFRPGYVDGKGERFAGRMNGFTMAYEFTQAGKPMAGRTYYLQSDDRTIYALRFTGMRDKLARIRNQTDQIARTFKLKS
;
A
#
# COMPACT_ATOMS: atom_id res chain seq x y z
N MET A 1 38.71 51.75 31.68
CA MET A 1 37.83 51.54 30.51
C MET A 1 37.80 50.05 30.21
N ARG A 2 36.74 49.34 30.62
CA ARG A 2 36.56 47.89 30.44
C ARG A 2 35.42 47.70 29.45
N SER A 3 35.74 47.24 28.22
CA SER A 3 34.75 46.93 27.21
C SER A 3 34.16 45.54 27.47
N LEU A 4 32.84 45.47 27.65
CA LEU A 4 32.06 44.27 27.85
C LEU A 4 31.56 43.82 26.47
N LEU A 5 32.10 42.69 25.95
CA LEU A 5 31.65 42.06 24.72
C LEU A 5 30.48 41.10 25.08
N VAL A 6 29.28 41.45 24.63
CA VAL A 6 28.10 40.61 24.76
C VAL A 6 28.03 39.71 23.53
N PHE A 7 28.21 38.38 23.73
CA PHE A 7 27.97 37.35 22.71
C PHE A 7 26.47 37.00 22.70
N ILE A 8 25.78 37.40 21.63
CA ILE A 8 24.41 36.96 21.37
C ILE A 8 24.47 35.63 20.61
N SER A 9 24.18 34.51 21.28
CA SER A 9 24.03 33.20 20.66
C SER A 9 22.66 33.12 20.02
N LEU A 10 22.61 33.10 18.69
CA LEU A 10 21.40 32.87 17.90
C LEU A 10 21.13 31.36 17.83
N VAL A 11 20.17 30.88 18.64
CA VAL A 11 19.69 29.49 18.57
C VAL A 11 18.69 29.37 17.41
N ALA A 12 19.14 28.77 16.30
CA ALA A 12 18.26 28.45 15.19
C ALA A 12 17.40 27.24 15.56
N LEU A 13 16.13 27.46 15.83
CA LEU A 13 15.12 26.40 16.07
C LEU A 13 14.73 25.79 14.72
N ALA A 14 15.30 24.65 14.38
CA ALA A 14 14.90 23.87 13.21
C ALA A 14 13.52 23.24 13.47
N ALA A 15 12.47 23.79 12.84
CA ALA A 15 11.13 23.23 12.85
C ALA A 15 11.11 21.98 11.98
N PHE A 16 11.12 20.80 12.59
CA PHE A 16 10.80 19.54 11.89
C PHE A 16 9.31 19.57 11.53
N ALA A 17 9.02 19.83 10.27
CA ALA A 17 7.68 19.66 9.71
C ALA A 17 7.34 18.16 9.68
N THR A 18 6.62 17.68 10.68
CA THR A 18 6.00 16.35 10.63
C THR A 18 4.90 16.38 9.59
N ALA A 19 5.13 15.72 8.43
CA ALA A 19 4.10 15.54 7.42
C ALA A 19 2.90 14.83 8.05
N ARG A 20 1.76 15.53 8.17
CA ARG A 20 0.51 14.94 8.63
C ARG A 20 -0.08 14.11 7.50
N PRO A 21 -0.64 12.91 7.79
CA PRO A 21 -1.37 12.14 6.79
C PRO A 21 -2.47 13.00 6.17
N SER A 22 -2.48 13.11 4.84
CA SER A 22 -3.53 13.86 4.14
C SER A 22 -4.84 13.08 4.18
N ALA A 23 -5.94 13.76 4.50
CA ALA A 23 -7.27 13.16 4.45
C ALA A 23 -7.65 12.87 2.99
N ILE A 24 -8.23 11.69 2.74
CA ILE A 24 -8.88 11.38 1.47
C ILE A 24 -10.12 12.27 1.34
N PRO A 25 -10.44 12.80 0.12
CA PRO A 25 -11.62 13.63 -0.09
C PRO A 25 -12.93 13.02 0.44
N GLN A 26 -13.97 13.85 0.65
CA GLN A 26 -15.25 13.41 1.24
C GLN A 26 -15.99 12.33 0.45
N ASP A 27 -15.72 12.19 -0.84
CA ASP A 27 -16.24 11.10 -1.69
C ASP A 27 -15.46 9.77 -1.51
N HIS A 28 -14.46 9.76 -0.63
CA HIS A 28 -13.59 8.61 -0.34
C HIS A 28 -12.85 8.06 -1.57
N THR A 29 -12.69 8.87 -2.61
CA THR A 29 -11.95 8.50 -3.82
C THR A 29 -10.58 9.13 -3.82
N TYR A 30 -9.55 8.31 -3.98
CA TYR A 30 -8.20 8.78 -4.23
C TYR A 30 -7.95 8.92 -5.73
N SER A 31 -7.49 10.10 -6.12
CA SER A 31 -7.00 10.41 -7.46
C SER A 31 -5.90 11.46 -7.34
N SER A 32 -4.75 11.22 -7.98
CA SER A 32 -3.63 12.16 -8.00
C SER A 32 -3.05 12.24 -9.41
N PRO A 33 -2.58 13.38 -9.88
CA PRO A 33 -1.91 13.49 -11.20
C PRO A 33 -0.66 12.59 -11.31
N LYS A 34 -0.13 12.10 -10.20
CA LYS A 34 1.03 11.20 -10.14
C LYS A 34 0.70 9.73 -10.45
N VAL A 35 -0.57 9.37 -10.52
CA VAL A 35 -1.01 7.99 -10.80
C VAL A 35 -2.03 7.96 -11.93
N ASP A 36 -2.09 6.85 -12.65
CA ASP A 36 -3.01 6.60 -13.76
C ASP A 36 -4.28 5.83 -13.36
N TYR A 37 -4.56 5.73 -12.05
CA TYR A 37 -5.69 4.99 -11.50
C TYR A 37 -6.53 5.81 -10.51
N LEU A 38 -7.69 5.26 -10.20
CA LEU A 38 -8.63 5.74 -9.18
C LEU A 38 -8.87 4.62 -8.18
N VAL A 39 -8.93 4.97 -6.88
CA VAL A 39 -9.24 4.05 -5.79
C VAL A 39 -10.41 4.58 -4.98
N GLU A 40 -11.47 3.79 -4.89
CA GLU A 40 -12.63 4.10 -4.07
C GLU A 40 -12.49 3.38 -2.72
N PHE A 41 -12.48 4.13 -1.63
CA PHE A 41 -12.37 3.57 -0.28
C PHE A 41 -13.75 3.47 0.37
N PRO A 42 -14.12 2.30 0.93
CA PRO A 42 -15.45 2.10 1.53
C PRO A 42 -15.62 2.77 2.90
N SER A 43 -14.58 3.38 3.44
CA SER A 43 -14.60 3.97 4.78
C SER A 43 -13.67 5.17 4.89
N PRO A 44 -14.03 6.24 5.62
CA PRO A 44 -13.17 7.38 5.91
C PRO A 44 -11.99 7.03 6.83
N MET A 45 -11.92 5.80 7.34
CA MET A 45 -10.80 5.31 8.15
C MET A 45 -9.54 5.08 7.31
N TRP A 46 -9.68 4.96 5.98
CA TRP A 46 -8.55 4.91 5.06
C TRP A 46 -7.94 6.29 4.88
N LYS A 47 -6.63 6.40 5.02
CA LYS A 47 -5.88 7.66 4.90
C LYS A 47 -4.66 7.45 4.02
N LEU A 48 -4.39 8.42 3.16
CA LEU A 48 -3.17 8.47 2.38
C LEU A 48 -1.98 8.73 3.32
N VAL A 49 -0.91 7.96 3.19
CA VAL A 49 0.34 8.11 3.95
C VAL A 49 1.43 8.68 3.06
N ASP A 50 1.52 8.14 1.84
CA ASP A 50 2.55 8.52 0.89
C ASP A 50 2.04 8.44 -0.56
N GLU A 51 2.48 9.39 -1.40
CA GLU A 51 2.20 9.42 -2.83
C GLU A 51 3.45 9.04 -3.63
N PRO A 52 3.28 8.49 -4.84
CA PRO A 52 4.40 8.23 -5.71
C PRO A 52 5.24 9.49 -5.98
N ASP A 53 6.54 9.33 -5.93
CA ASP A 53 7.54 10.34 -6.31
C ASP A 53 8.56 9.73 -7.30
N GLU A 54 9.65 10.43 -7.58
CA GLU A 54 10.71 9.97 -8.48
C GLU A 54 11.44 8.72 -7.95
N VAL A 55 11.44 8.49 -6.64
CA VAL A 55 12.13 7.39 -5.97
C VAL A 55 11.15 6.27 -5.63
N HIS A 56 9.98 6.63 -5.09
CA HIS A 56 8.95 5.70 -4.61
C HIS A 56 7.78 5.62 -5.59
N GLN A 57 7.78 4.62 -6.43
CA GLN A 57 6.79 4.40 -7.51
C GLN A 57 5.45 3.81 -7.01
N HIS A 58 5.05 4.09 -5.76
CA HIS A 58 3.86 3.48 -5.17
C HIS A 58 3.10 4.45 -4.26
N ALA A 59 1.78 4.30 -4.19
CA ALA A 59 0.93 4.98 -3.20
C ALA A 59 0.72 4.09 -1.98
N GLU A 60 0.74 4.70 -0.80
CA GLU A 60 0.55 4.01 0.48
C GLU A 60 -0.63 4.58 1.25
N PHE A 61 -1.43 3.68 1.82
CA PHE A 61 -2.59 4.04 2.65
C PHE A 61 -2.61 3.20 3.93
N ILE A 62 -3.22 3.75 4.98
CA ILE A 62 -3.49 3.03 6.22
C ILE A 62 -4.98 3.04 6.53
N PHE A 63 -5.47 1.94 7.11
CA PHE A 63 -6.77 1.87 7.75
C PHE A 63 -6.57 2.05 9.24
N ASN A 64 -7.01 3.20 9.78
CA ASN A 64 -6.77 3.59 11.16
C ASN A 64 -5.28 3.72 11.51
N ASP A 65 -4.53 2.63 11.59
CA ASP A 65 -3.06 2.61 11.68
C ASP A 65 -2.43 1.49 10.81
N ARG A 66 -1.08 1.42 10.76
CA ARG A 66 -0.36 0.43 9.94
C ARG A 66 -0.57 -1.03 10.39
N ASN A 67 -0.92 -1.25 11.65
CA ASN A 67 -1.17 -2.60 12.18
C ASN A 67 -2.59 -3.06 11.91
N ASP A 68 -3.56 -2.14 11.83
CA ASP A 68 -4.95 -2.45 11.55
C ASP A 68 -5.15 -2.76 10.06
N GLY A 69 -4.48 -2.00 9.18
CA GLY A 69 -4.46 -2.23 7.75
C GLY A 69 -3.52 -1.26 7.03
N TYR A 70 -2.68 -1.79 6.17
CA TYR A 70 -1.75 -1.03 5.34
C TYR A 70 -1.88 -1.51 3.91
N LEU A 71 -2.14 -0.59 2.99
CA LEU A 71 -2.23 -0.84 1.55
C LEU A 71 -1.08 -0.16 0.83
N ARG A 72 -0.39 -0.91 -0.02
CA ARG A 72 0.56 -0.40 -1.00
C ARG A 72 0.08 -0.76 -2.39
N ILE A 73 0.01 0.24 -3.29
CA ILE A 73 -0.38 0.07 -4.69
C ILE A 73 0.83 0.30 -5.57
N ARG A 74 1.21 -0.71 -6.36
CA ARG A 74 2.32 -0.65 -7.30
C ARG A 74 1.86 -1.00 -8.70
N LYS A 75 2.41 -0.32 -9.69
CA LYS A 75 2.32 -0.68 -11.09
C LYS A 75 3.54 -1.54 -11.43
N GLU A 76 3.31 -2.69 -12.03
CA GLU A 76 4.35 -3.69 -12.35
C GLU A 76 4.25 -4.07 -13.83
N ALA A 77 5.38 -4.36 -14.45
CA ALA A 77 5.42 -4.93 -15.79
C ALA A 77 5.17 -6.43 -15.73
N LEU A 78 4.24 -6.92 -16.55
CA LEU A 78 4.03 -8.35 -16.77
C LEU A 78 4.97 -8.82 -17.88
N PRO A 79 5.90 -9.76 -17.61
CA PRO A 79 6.79 -10.30 -18.65
C PRO A 79 6.02 -11.03 -19.76
N ASP A 80 6.52 -10.96 -20.99
CA ASP A 80 5.91 -11.62 -22.14
C ASP A 80 5.73 -13.13 -21.90
N GLY A 81 4.55 -13.66 -22.19
CA GLY A 81 4.22 -15.07 -22.02
C GLY A 81 3.96 -15.51 -20.58
N THR A 82 4.02 -14.60 -19.60
CA THR A 82 3.74 -14.89 -18.20
C THR A 82 2.27 -14.60 -17.90
N THR A 83 1.59 -15.53 -17.26
CA THR A 83 0.22 -15.31 -16.77
C THR A 83 0.22 -14.50 -15.47
N VAL A 84 -0.91 -13.84 -15.15
CA VAL A 84 -1.07 -13.11 -13.87
C VAL A 84 -0.87 -14.02 -12.66
N GLU A 85 -1.31 -15.28 -12.75
CA GLU A 85 -1.13 -16.26 -11.68
C GLU A 85 0.35 -16.60 -11.46
N GLU A 86 1.10 -16.88 -12.54
CA GLU A 86 2.54 -17.14 -12.46
C GLU A 86 3.30 -15.94 -11.90
N PHE A 87 2.99 -14.73 -12.38
CA PHE A 87 3.56 -13.50 -11.85
C PHE A 87 3.27 -13.35 -10.35
N ALA A 88 2.02 -13.57 -9.93
CA ALA A 88 1.61 -13.47 -8.53
C ALA A 88 2.40 -14.42 -7.62
N ARG A 89 2.60 -15.67 -8.07
CA ARG A 89 3.40 -16.67 -7.34
C ARG A 89 4.87 -16.28 -7.25
N GLN A 90 5.45 -15.80 -8.36
CA GLN A 90 6.85 -15.36 -8.40
C GLN A 90 7.07 -14.11 -7.53
N ASP A 91 6.18 -13.12 -7.58
CA ASP A 91 6.28 -11.90 -6.77
C ASP A 91 6.17 -12.22 -5.27
N GLN A 92 5.28 -13.15 -4.88
CA GLN A 92 5.14 -13.59 -3.51
C GLN A 92 6.39 -14.35 -3.02
N GLU A 93 6.89 -15.28 -3.80
CA GLU A 93 8.12 -16.04 -3.50
C GLU A 93 9.33 -15.10 -3.34
N GLN A 94 9.49 -14.14 -4.24
CA GLN A 94 10.63 -13.23 -4.22
C GLN A 94 10.57 -12.17 -3.12
N LYS A 95 9.38 -11.72 -2.73
CA LYS A 95 9.22 -10.55 -1.85
C LYS A 95 8.73 -10.88 -0.46
N GLU A 96 7.99 -11.98 -0.28
CA GLU A 96 7.32 -12.28 0.98
C GLU A 96 7.80 -13.55 1.66
N HIS A 97 8.25 -14.56 0.90
CA HIS A 97 8.68 -15.87 1.42
C HIS A 97 9.76 -15.77 2.50
N PHE A 98 10.63 -14.76 2.45
CA PHE A 98 11.74 -14.57 3.41
C PHE A 98 11.31 -13.92 4.73
N ARG A 99 10.04 -13.60 4.91
CA ARG A 99 9.55 -13.07 6.18
C ARG A 99 9.59 -14.13 7.28
N PRO A 100 9.96 -13.77 8.52
CA PRO A 100 9.94 -14.71 9.64
C PRO A 100 8.57 -15.35 9.81
N GLY A 101 8.53 -16.68 9.95
CA GLY A 101 7.29 -17.43 10.15
C GLY A 101 6.32 -17.35 8.97
N TYR A 102 6.85 -17.17 7.75
CA TYR A 102 6.03 -17.15 6.55
C TYR A 102 5.28 -18.46 6.34
N VAL A 103 4.00 -18.33 6.00
CA VAL A 103 3.11 -19.44 5.64
C VAL A 103 2.33 -19.03 4.39
N ASP A 104 2.41 -19.86 3.36
CA ASP A 104 1.58 -19.69 2.17
C ASP A 104 0.10 -19.81 2.50
N GLY A 105 -0.67 -18.88 1.98
CA GLY A 105 -2.12 -18.91 2.01
C GLY A 105 -2.70 -19.34 0.65
N LYS A 106 -4.00 -19.13 0.53
CA LYS A 106 -4.73 -19.52 -0.68
C LYS A 106 -4.51 -18.52 -1.81
N GLY A 107 -4.18 -19.05 -3.01
CA GLY A 107 -4.26 -18.33 -4.28
C GLY A 107 -5.61 -18.61 -4.97
N GLU A 108 -6.25 -17.58 -5.53
CA GLU A 108 -7.54 -17.72 -6.22
C GLU A 108 -7.71 -16.66 -7.32
N ARG A 109 -8.46 -17.00 -8.37
CA ARG A 109 -8.83 -16.04 -9.41
C ARG A 109 -9.68 -14.93 -8.81
N PHE A 110 -9.43 -13.72 -9.26
CA PHE A 110 -10.17 -12.53 -8.82
C PHE A 110 -10.93 -11.92 -9.99
N ALA A 111 -12.19 -11.54 -9.72
CA ALA A 111 -13.06 -10.84 -10.66
C ALA A 111 -13.55 -9.52 -10.05
N GLY A 112 -13.31 -8.42 -10.77
CA GLY A 112 -13.73 -7.07 -10.42
C GLY A 112 -13.91 -6.24 -11.69
N ARG A 113 -13.75 -4.92 -11.62
CA ARG A 113 -13.63 -4.08 -12.83
C ARG A 113 -12.41 -4.48 -13.66
N MET A 114 -11.35 -4.90 -12.99
CA MET A 114 -10.20 -5.56 -13.59
C MET A 114 -10.14 -6.99 -13.05
N ASN A 115 -9.89 -7.95 -13.94
CA ASN A 115 -9.66 -9.33 -13.56
C ASN A 115 -8.21 -9.53 -13.10
N GLY A 116 -7.97 -10.62 -12.37
CA GLY A 116 -6.63 -10.89 -11.89
C GLY A 116 -6.54 -12.13 -11.01
N PHE A 117 -5.57 -12.11 -10.11
CA PHE A 117 -5.30 -13.18 -9.17
C PHE A 117 -5.05 -12.62 -7.77
N THR A 118 -5.49 -13.34 -6.74
CA THR A 118 -5.28 -12.95 -5.34
C THR A 118 -4.40 -14.00 -4.66
N MET A 119 -3.41 -13.53 -3.91
CA MET A 119 -2.58 -14.36 -3.03
C MET A 119 -2.71 -13.89 -1.59
N ALA A 120 -2.91 -14.83 -0.67
CA ALA A 120 -2.87 -14.59 0.77
C ALA A 120 -1.63 -15.24 1.38
N TYR A 121 -1.18 -14.73 2.52
CA TYR A 121 -0.07 -15.30 3.29
C TYR A 121 -0.12 -14.82 4.73
N GLU A 122 0.58 -15.54 5.61
CA GLU A 122 0.80 -15.13 6.99
C GLU A 122 2.29 -15.03 7.28
N PHE A 123 2.67 -14.25 8.29
CA PHE A 123 4.07 -14.09 8.73
C PHE A 123 4.12 -13.55 10.16
N THR A 124 5.32 -13.44 10.72
CA THR A 124 5.55 -12.85 12.04
C THR A 124 6.39 -11.58 11.90
N GLN A 125 5.96 -10.50 12.54
CA GLN A 125 6.74 -9.26 12.60
C GLN A 125 6.80 -8.76 14.05
N ALA A 126 8.02 -8.60 14.59
CA ALA A 126 8.25 -8.21 15.97
C ALA A 126 7.45 -9.07 16.98
N GLY A 127 7.41 -10.40 16.76
CA GLY A 127 6.70 -11.36 17.61
C GLY A 127 5.16 -11.34 17.46
N LYS A 128 4.60 -10.53 16.55
CA LYS A 128 3.16 -10.44 16.32
C LYS A 128 2.74 -11.22 15.08
N PRO A 129 1.60 -11.94 15.12
CA PRO A 129 1.04 -12.62 13.96
C PRO A 129 0.49 -11.59 12.98
N MET A 130 1.03 -11.56 11.77
CA MET A 130 0.64 -10.69 10.67
C MET A 130 0.01 -11.51 9.55
N ALA A 131 -0.78 -10.86 8.72
CA ALA A 131 -1.29 -11.41 7.48
C ALA A 131 -1.08 -10.43 6.33
N GLY A 132 -1.01 -10.98 5.12
CA GLY A 132 -0.99 -10.24 3.88
C GLY A 132 -1.98 -10.81 2.87
N ARG A 133 -2.49 -9.93 2.00
CA ARG A 133 -3.30 -10.26 0.85
C ARG A 133 -2.95 -9.32 -0.28
N THR A 134 -2.56 -9.87 -1.42
CA THR A 134 -2.24 -9.08 -2.61
C THR A 134 -3.22 -9.41 -3.72
N TYR A 135 -3.83 -8.40 -4.32
CA TYR A 135 -4.60 -8.49 -5.55
C TYR A 135 -3.72 -8.04 -6.69
N TYR A 136 -3.49 -8.91 -7.65
CA TYR A 136 -2.76 -8.65 -8.87
C TYR A 136 -3.78 -8.43 -9.98
N LEU A 137 -4.05 -7.18 -10.32
CA LEU A 137 -5.08 -6.77 -11.27
C LEU A 137 -4.44 -6.46 -12.62
N GLN A 138 -4.85 -7.18 -13.65
CA GLN A 138 -4.31 -7.00 -15.00
C GLN A 138 -5.09 -5.91 -15.74
N SER A 139 -4.38 -4.89 -16.25
CA SER A 139 -4.97 -3.83 -17.07
C SER A 139 -4.88 -4.10 -18.57
N ASP A 140 -3.78 -4.70 -18.99
CA ASP A 140 -3.46 -5.09 -20.36
C ASP A 140 -2.46 -6.26 -20.37
N ASP A 141 -1.99 -6.66 -21.55
CA ASP A 141 -1.11 -7.84 -21.70
C ASP A 141 0.27 -7.67 -21.03
N ARG A 142 0.64 -6.45 -20.62
CA ARG A 142 1.97 -6.12 -20.09
C ARG A 142 1.96 -5.38 -18.75
N THR A 143 0.79 -5.10 -18.19
CA THR A 143 0.68 -4.25 -17.01
C THR A 143 -0.20 -4.89 -15.93
N ILE A 144 0.33 -4.94 -14.73
CA ILE A 144 -0.36 -5.37 -13.51
C ILE A 144 -0.32 -4.26 -12.46
N TYR A 145 -1.41 -4.11 -11.73
CA TYR A 145 -1.46 -3.33 -10.50
C TYR A 145 -1.51 -4.28 -9.31
N ALA A 146 -0.48 -4.24 -8.46
CA ALA A 146 -0.41 -5.03 -7.24
C ALA A 146 -0.92 -4.21 -6.06
N LEU A 147 -2.11 -4.53 -5.56
CA LEU A 147 -2.72 -3.95 -4.36
C LEU A 147 -2.40 -4.87 -3.19
N ARG A 148 -1.36 -4.55 -2.42
CA ARG A 148 -0.90 -5.36 -1.28
C ARG A 148 -1.41 -4.80 0.02
N PHE A 149 -2.26 -5.57 0.68
CA PHE A 149 -2.76 -5.29 2.03
C PHE A 149 -1.96 -6.11 3.05
N THR A 150 -1.52 -5.46 4.13
CA THR A 150 -0.88 -6.12 5.28
C THR A 150 -1.42 -5.53 6.58
N GLY A 151 -1.36 -6.30 7.65
CA GLY A 151 -1.78 -5.88 8.98
C GLY A 151 -1.68 -7.02 9.99
N MET A 152 -2.02 -6.76 11.24
CA MET A 152 -2.19 -7.83 12.22
C MET A 152 -3.28 -8.79 11.73
N ARG A 153 -3.04 -10.09 11.85
CA ARG A 153 -3.89 -11.15 11.27
C ARG A 153 -5.37 -11.00 11.60
N ASP A 154 -5.69 -10.78 12.87
CA ASP A 154 -7.06 -10.59 13.32
C ASP A 154 -7.70 -9.29 12.84
N LYS A 155 -6.91 -8.23 12.71
CA LYS A 155 -7.36 -6.91 12.24
C LYS A 155 -7.63 -6.92 10.74
N LEU A 156 -6.69 -7.43 9.97
CA LEU A 156 -6.84 -7.54 8.51
C LEU A 156 -8.03 -8.45 8.15
N ALA A 157 -8.27 -9.52 8.91
CA ALA A 157 -9.42 -10.39 8.73
C ALA A 157 -10.76 -9.65 8.91
N ARG A 158 -10.85 -8.70 9.85
CA ARG A 158 -12.08 -7.91 10.10
C ARG A 158 -12.41 -6.96 8.95
N ILE A 159 -11.41 -6.46 8.24
CA ILE A 159 -11.60 -5.53 7.12
C ILE A 159 -11.52 -6.21 5.75
N ARG A 160 -11.59 -7.54 5.70
CA ARG A 160 -11.49 -8.31 4.44
C ARG A 160 -12.47 -7.82 3.38
N ASN A 161 -13.72 -7.56 3.75
CA ASN A 161 -14.73 -7.06 2.81
C ASN A 161 -14.34 -5.70 2.22
N GLN A 162 -13.67 -4.84 3.01
CA GLN A 162 -13.17 -3.55 2.52
C GLN A 162 -12.01 -3.74 1.55
N THR A 163 -11.05 -4.63 1.83
CA THR A 163 -9.96 -4.92 0.90
C THR A 163 -10.46 -5.48 -0.42
N ASP A 164 -11.45 -6.40 -0.37
CA ASP A 164 -12.11 -6.94 -1.55
C ASP A 164 -12.85 -5.85 -2.34
N GLN A 165 -13.56 -4.93 -1.67
CA GLN A 165 -14.28 -3.83 -2.32
C GLN A 165 -13.32 -2.85 -3.00
N ILE A 166 -12.22 -2.45 -2.34
CA ILE A 166 -11.19 -1.60 -2.93
C ILE A 166 -10.64 -2.23 -4.21
N ALA A 167 -10.31 -3.52 -4.18
CA ALA A 167 -9.80 -4.21 -5.36
C ALA A 167 -10.87 -4.32 -6.48
N ARG A 168 -12.15 -4.56 -6.14
CA ARG A 168 -13.25 -4.66 -7.13
C ARG A 168 -13.56 -3.35 -7.82
N THR A 169 -13.41 -2.22 -7.14
CA THR A 169 -13.73 -0.89 -7.67
C THR A 169 -12.51 -0.19 -8.29
N PHE A 170 -11.32 -0.75 -8.12
CA PHE A 170 -10.09 -0.22 -8.72
C PHE A 170 -10.24 -0.07 -10.24
N LYS A 171 -9.87 1.10 -10.76
CA LYS A 171 -10.00 1.42 -12.20
C LYS A 171 -8.91 2.37 -12.66
N LEU A 172 -8.58 2.30 -13.94
CA LEU A 172 -7.73 3.30 -14.59
C LEU A 172 -8.50 4.59 -14.83
N LYS A 173 -7.77 5.68 -14.94
CA LYS A 173 -8.29 6.96 -15.46
C LYS A 173 -8.54 6.84 -16.95
N SER A 174 -9.57 7.49 -17.42
CA SER A 174 -9.89 7.65 -18.85
C SER A 174 -8.99 8.71 -19.45
#